data_049ceb5b569ac80ec023443a7493c9b4
#
_entry.id   049ceb5b569ac80ec023443a7493c9b4
#
_cell.length_a   1.000
_cell.length_b   1.000
_cell.length_c   1.000
_cell.angle_alpha   90.00
_cell.angle_beta   90.00
_cell.angle_gamma   90.00
#
_symmetry.space_group_name_H-M   'P 1'
#
loop_
_entity.id
_entity.type
_entity.pdbx_description
1 polymer ?
#
loop_
_entity_poly.entity_id
_entity_poly.type
_entity_poly.pdbx_seq_one_letter_code
_entity_poly.pdbx_strand_id
1 'polypeptide(L)'
;MKTTKLVILIVMIAVALFLIVPNLSWAADDGAAIYKTKCAACHGADLAGKPAAKIPSLVSDDTKKASDADLTDAIANGGKDKKAMHAFANKGVTPDQVKMVVSYIRDAQKK
;
A
#
# COMPACT_ATOMS: atom_id res chain seq x y z
N MET A 1 21.43 -7.63 -43.80
CA MET A 1 22.14 -6.84 -42.76
C MET A 1 21.26 -5.75 -42.14
N LYS A 2 20.51 -4.98 -42.91
CA LYS A 2 19.61 -3.93 -42.35
C LYS A 2 18.47 -4.53 -41.51
N THR A 3 17.91 -5.65 -41.91
CA THR A 3 16.86 -6.38 -41.19
C THR A 3 17.34 -6.93 -39.86
N THR A 4 18.58 -7.43 -39.78
CA THR A 4 19.17 -7.96 -38.54
C THR A 4 19.35 -6.87 -37.48
N LYS A 5 19.83 -5.69 -37.91
CA LYS A 5 19.99 -4.54 -37.02
C LYS A 5 18.64 -4.03 -36.49
N LEU A 6 17.63 -4.03 -37.34
CA LEU A 6 16.26 -3.64 -36.94
C LEU A 6 15.66 -4.62 -35.93
N VAL A 7 15.84 -5.92 -36.15
CA VAL A 7 15.36 -6.95 -35.20
C VAL A 7 16.05 -6.81 -33.85
N ILE A 8 17.37 -6.59 -33.82
CA ILE A 8 18.13 -6.38 -32.59
C ILE A 8 17.62 -5.15 -31.83
N LEU A 9 17.35 -4.05 -32.55
CA LEU A 9 16.83 -2.83 -31.96
C LEU A 9 15.45 -3.04 -31.33
N ILE A 10 14.54 -3.74 -32.00
CA ILE A 10 13.19 -4.06 -31.51
C ILE A 10 13.28 -4.92 -30.26
N VAL A 11 14.14 -5.93 -30.24
CA VAL A 11 14.34 -6.81 -29.09
C VAL A 11 14.90 -6.01 -27.89
N MET A 12 15.84 -5.12 -28.12
CA MET A 12 16.41 -4.26 -27.08
C MET A 12 15.34 -3.33 -26.46
N ILE A 13 14.48 -2.74 -27.27
CA ILE A 13 13.40 -1.89 -26.78
C ILE A 13 12.37 -2.72 -26.00
N ALA A 14 11.99 -3.90 -26.49
CA ALA A 14 11.06 -4.78 -25.80
C ALA A 14 11.59 -5.23 -24.41
N VAL A 15 12.88 -5.56 -24.32
CA VAL A 15 13.51 -5.94 -23.04
C VAL A 15 13.55 -4.74 -22.09
N ALA A 16 13.88 -3.54 -22.57
CA ALA A 16 13.90 -2.33 -21.75
C ALA A 16 12.50 -2.01 -21.19
N LEU A 17 11.45 -2.11 -22.00
CA LEU A 17 10.07 -1.90 -21.58
C LEU A 17 9.63 -2.95 -20.55
N PHE A 18 10.04 -4.19 -20.72
CA PHE A 18 9.71 -5.27 -19.79
C PHE A 18 10.36 -5.08 -18.40
N LEU A 19 11.53 -4.45 -18.34
CA LEU A 19 12.22 -4.17 -17.08
C LEU A 19 11.64 -2.97 -16.31
N ILE A 20 10.95 -2.06 -16.99
CA ILE A 20 10.37 -0.85 -16.38
C ILE A 20 8.97 -1.12 -15.81
N VAL A 21 8.14 -1.89 -16.49
CA VAL A 21 6.72 -2.13 -16.12
C VAL A 21 6.53 -2.91 -14.82
N PRO A 22 7.35 -3.91 -14.45
CA PRO A 22 7.14 -4.66 -13.20
C PRO A 22 7.26 -3.85 -11.91
N ASN A 23 8.05 -2.77 -11.91
CA ASN A 23 8.29 -1.98 -10.71
C ASN A 23 7.05 -1.18 -10.24
N LEU A 24 6.12 -0.88 -11.12
CA LEU A 24 4.87 -0.17 -10.79
C LEU A 24 3.81 -1.10 -10.18
N SER A 25 3.85 -2.40 -10.51
CA SER A 25 2.90 -3.39 -10.00
C SER A 25 3.24 -3.86 -8.57
N TRP A 26 4.50 -3.89 -8.23
CA TRP A 26 4.99 -4.46 -6.97
C TRP A 26 4.65 -3.60 -5.76
N ALA A 27 4.58 -2.28 -5.90
CA ALA A 27 4.26 -1.38 -4.79
C ALA A 27 2.82 -1.59 -4.27
N ALA A 28 1.84 -1.81 -5.17
CA ALA A 28 0.46 -2.11 -4.79
C ALA A 28 0.33 -3.50 -4.17
N ASP A 29 1.04 -4.51 -4.70
CA ASP A 29 1.05 -5.88 -4.17
C ASP A 29 1.68 -5.93 -2.77
N ASP A 30 2.77 -5.19 -2.54
CA ASP A 30 3.43 -5.11 -1.24
C ASP A 30 2.52 -4.44 -0.20
N GLY A 31 1.81 -3.39 -0.53
CA GLY A 31 0.84 -2.75 0.34
C GLY A 31 -0.30 -3.68 0.72
N ALA A 32 -0.83 -4.43 -0.24
CA ALA A 32 -1.87 -5.43 -0.02
C ALA A 32 -1.36 -6.57 0.87
N ALA A 33 -0.16 -7.07 0.64
CA ALA A 33 0.45 -8.14 1.43
C ALA A 33 0.70 -7.71 2.88
N ILE A 34 1.21 -6.51 3.09
CA ILE A 34 1.44 -5.94 4.43
C ILE A 34 0.10 -5.75 5.16
N TYR A 35 -0.90 -5.20 4.48
CA TYR A 35 -2.24 -5.04 5.06
C TYR A 35 -2.81 -6.38 5.50
N LYS A 36 -2.75 -7.38 4.63
CA LYS A 36 -3.29 -8.72 4.87
C LYS A 36 -2.64 -9.39 6.09
N THR A 37 -1.34 -9.22 6.27
CA THR A 37 -0.59 -9.86 7.37
C THR A 37 -0.65 -9.08 8.67
N LYS A 38 -0.71 -7.75 8.64
CA LYS A 38 -0.55 -6.90 9.83
C LYS A 38 -1.79 -6.10 10.22
N CYS A 39 -2.74 -5.91 9.34
CA CYS A 39 -3.88 -5.02 9.54
C CYS A 39 -5.22 -5.76 9.48
N ALA A 40 -5.36 -6.73 8.59
CA ALA A 40 -6.63 -7.39 8.30
C ALA A 40 -7.20 -8.18 9.49
N ALA A 41 -6.35 -8.68 10.39
CA ALA A 41 -6.80 -9.40 11.58
C ALA A 41 -7.75 -8.57 12.45
N CYS A 42 -7.51 -7.24 12.51
CA CYS A 42 -8.35 -6.31 13.25
C CYS A 42 -9.33 -5.56 12.34
N HIS A 43 -8.83 -4.96 11.24
CA HIS A 43 -9.65 -4.13 10.35
C HIS A 43 -10.49 -4.90 9.34
N GLY A 44 -10.25 -6.20 9.16
CA GLY A 44 -10.94 -7.04 8.19
C GLY A 44 -10.30 -6.98 6.81
N ALA A 45 -10.50 -8.04 6.02
CA ALA A 45 -9.99 -8.12 4.66
C ALA A 45 -10.67 -7.10 3.72
N ASP A 46 -11.90 -6.69 4.06
CA ASP A 46 -12.71 -5.68 3.34
C ASP A 46 -12.49 -4.24 3.86
N LEU A 47 -11.61 -4.04 4.83
CA LEU A 47 -11.31 -2.76 5.48
C LEU A 47 -12.50 -2.15 6.25
N ALA A 48 -13.58 -2.89 6.43
CA ALA A 48 -14.80 -2.39 7.07
C ALA A 48 -14.69 -2.25 8.60
N GLY A 49 -13.63 -2.80 9.20
CA GLY A 49 -13.44 -2.77 10.64
C GLY A 49 -14.36 -3.74 11.39
N LYS A 50 -14.41 -3.57 12.70
CA LYS A 50 -15.28 -4.35 13.59
C LYS A 50 -15.92 -3.41 14.62
N PRO A 51 -17.12 -2.86 14.34
CA PRO A 51 -17.75 -1.89 15.23
C PRO A 51 -17.95 -2.42 16.67
N ALA A 52 -18.29 -3.70 16.81
CA ALA A 52 -18.46 -4.31 18.12
C ALA A 52 -17.17 -4.32 18.97
N ALA A 53 -16.01 -4.34 18.32
CA ALA A 53 -14.70 -4.27 18.97
C ALA A 53 -14.12 -2.84 18.97
N LYS A 54 -14.92 -1.85 18.56
CA LYS A 54 -14.49 -0.43 18.43
C LYS A 54 -13.34 -0.23 17.45
N ILE A 55 -13.24 -1.07 16.43
CA ILE A 55 -12.25 -0.96 15.36
C ILE A 55 -12.91 -0.23 14.19
N PRO A 56 -12.44 0.99 13.86
CA PRO A 56 -13.08 1.81 12.83
C PRO A 56 -12.92 1.24 11.44
N SER A 57 -13.88 1.54 10.58
CA SER A 57 -13.77 1.26 9.16
C SER A 57 -12.74 2.16 8.49
N LEU A 58 -11.86 1.58 7.68
CA LEU A 58 -10.87 2.34 6.90
C LEU A 58 -11.47 2.87 5.59
N VAL A 59 -12.68 2.47 5.24
CA VAL A 59 -13.41 2.96 4.05
C VAL A 59 -14.58 3.88 4.42
N SER A 60 -14.70 4.28 5.67
CA SER A 60 -15.69 5.25 6.13
C SER A 60 -15.38 6.67 5.63
N ASP A 61 -16.39 7.53 5.64
CA ASP A 61 -16.23 8.93 5.25
C ASP A 61 -15.21 9.66 6.13
N ASP A 62 -15.19 9.36 7.42
CA ASP A 62 -14.23 9.97 8.35
C ASP A 62 -12.79 9.60 7.99
N THR A 63 -12.54 8.33 7.67
CA THR A 63 -11.20 7.90 7.25
C THR A 63 -10.83 8.46 5.88
N LYS A 64 -11.80 8.58 4.97
CA LYS A 64 -11.57 9.22 3.66
C LYS A 64 -11.16 10.69 3.77
N LYS A 65 -11.66 11.41 4.76
CA LYS A 65 -11.32 12.81 5.01
C LYS A 65 -9.96 13.01 5.66
N ALA A 66 -9.42 11.98 6.32
CA ALA A 66 -8.09 12.05 6.91
C ALA A 66 -7.04 12.24 5.83
N SER A 67 -6.04 13.09 6.09
CA SER A 67 -4.93 13.29 5.15
C SER A 67 -4.03 12.06 5.07
N ASP A 68 -3.25 11.94 4.00
CA ASP A 68 -2.25 10.89 3.88
C ASP A 68 -1.22 10.97 5.01
N ALA A 69 -0.86 12.18 5.44
CA ALA A 69 0.03 12.40 6.58
C ALA A 69 -0.57 11.85 7.88
N ASP A 70 -1.86 12.08 8.12
CA ASP A 70 -2.56 11.56 9.29
C ASP A 70 -2.66 10.04 9.28
N LEU A 71 -2.97 9.43 8.15
CA LEU A 71 -2.99 7.97 8.01
C LEU A 71 -1.60 7.37 8.19
N THR A 72 -0.58 8.00 7.63
CA THR A 72 0.81 7.58 7.76
C THR A 72 1.25 7.62 9.22
N ASP A 73 0.97 8.70 9.93
CA ASP A 73 1.30 8.84 11.34
C ASP A 73 0.53 7.84 12.21
N ALA A 74 -0.75 7.64 11.93
CA ALA A 74 -1.56 6.66 12.66
C ALA A 74 -0.99 5.23 12.54
N ILE A 75 -0.53 4.85 11.37
CA ILE A 75 0.06 3.53 11.14
C ILE A 75 1.48 3.44 11.73
N ALA A 76 2.32 4.42 11.45
CA ALA A 76 3.73 4.39 11.84
C ALA A 76 3.93 4.60 13.34
N ASN A 77 3.20 5.53 13.94
CA ASN A 77 3.43 6.02 15.30
C ASN A 77 2.22 5.86 16.24
N GLY A 78 1.11 5.34 15.74
CA GLY A 78 -0.11 5.17 16.54
C GLY A 78 -1.03 6.39 16.58
N GLY A 79 -0.73 7.42 15.79
CA GLY A 79 -1.54 8.65 15.72
C GLY A 79 -1.42 9.53 16.95
N LYS A 80 -2.38 10.43 17.12
CA LYS A 80 -2.39 11.39 18.23
C LYS A 80 -2.43 10.71 19.60
N ASP A 81 -3.12 9.60 19.70
CA ASP A 81 -3.25 8.84 20.94
C ASP A 81 -2.08 7.87 21.19
N LYS A 82 -1.11 7.85 20.31
CA LYS A 82 0.09 7.01 20.37
C LYS A 82 -0.22 5.55 20.72
N LYS A 83 -1.21 4.97 20.04
CA LYS A 83 -1.65 3.60 20.28
C LYS A 83 -0.55 2.61 19.90
N ALA A 84 -0.01 1.91 20.89
CA ALA A 84 1.08 0.94 20.71
C ALA A 84 0.72 -0.19 19.72
N MET A 85 -0.56 -0.55 19.60
CA MET A 85 -1.00 -1.57 18.66
C MET A 85 -0.77 -1.17 17.20
N HIS A 86 -0.75 0.12 16.90
CA HIS A 86 -0.40 0.63 15.58
C HIS A 86 1.12 0.84 15.46
N ALA A 87 1.71 1.80 15.97
CA ALA A 87 3.16 2.09 16.04
C ALA A 87 4.09 1.11 15.25
N PHE A 88 3.73 0.81 13.99
CA PHE A 88 4.38 -0.24 13.19
C PHE A 88 5.82 0.11 12.82
N ALA A 89 6.21 1.38 12.88
CA ALA A 89 7.61 1.78 12.73
C ALA A 89 8.51 1.07 13.74
N ASN A 90 8.00 0.86 14.97
CA ASN A 90 8.73 0.12 16.02
C ASN A 90 8.66 -1.40 15.83
N LYS A 91 7.85 -1.88 14.89
CA LYS A 91 7.66 -3.31 14.61
C LYS A 91 8.32 -3.74 13.29
N GLY A 92 9.23 -2.92 12.79
CA GLY A 92 10.01 -3.24 11.60
C GLY A 92 9.35 -2.88 10.26
N VAL A 93 8.24 -2.14 10.27
CA VAL A 93 7.63 -1.61 9.04
C VAL A 93 8.32 -0.30 8.66
N THR A 94 8.93 -0.26 7.48
CA THR A 94 9.66 0.91 7.00
C THR A 94 8.70 2.03 6.59
N PRO A 95 9.17 3.30 6.53
CA PRO A 95 8.35 4.41 6.03
C PRO A 95 7.79 4.18 4.62
N ASP A 96 8.56 3.56 3.73
CA ASP A 96 8.10 3.23 2.38
C ASP A 96 6.99 2.18 2.41
N GLN A 97 7.10 1.18 3.26
CA GLN A 97 6.05 0.17 3.47
C GLN A 97 4.77 0.80 4.03
N VAL A 98 4.87 1.75 4.94
CA VAL A 98 3.71 2.50 5.46
C VAL A 98 3.02 3.25 4.33
N LYS A 99 3.77 3.91 3.45
CA LYS A 99 3.21 4.59 2.26
C LYS A 99 2.49 3.62 1.33
N MET A 100 3.02 2.42 1.15
CA MET A 100 2.38 1.37 0.34
C MET A 100 1.04 0.95 0.95
N VAL A 101 0.96 0.81 2.26
CA VAL A 101 -0.29 0.49 2.96
C VAL A 101 -1.30 1.63 2.84
N VAL A 102 -0.88 2.88 3.01
CA VAL A 102 -1.75 4.06 2.82
C VAL A 102 -2.31 4.07 1.39
N SER A 103 -1.48 3.83 0.40
CA SER A 103 -1.89 3.74 -1.00
C SER A 103 -2.93 2.64 -1.23
N TYR A 104 -2.72 1.47 -0.63
CA TYR A 104 -3.67 0.36 -0.68
C TYR A 104 -5.03 0.74 -0.05
N ILE A 105 -5.01 1.41 1.09
CA ILE A 105 -6.24 1.91 1.75
C ILE A 105 -6.96 2.91 0.84
N ARG A 106 -6.24 3.85 0.24
CA ARG A 106 -6.82 4.85 -0.68
C ARG A 106 -7.47 4.20 -1.90
N ASP A 107 -6.83 3.18 -2.47
CA ASP A 107 -7.41 2.44 -3.60
C ASP A 107 -8.70 1.73 -3.20
N ALA A 108 -8.74 1.14 -2.02
CA ALA A 108 -9.95 0.51 -1.48
C ALA A 108 -11.09 1.54 -1.25
N GLN A 109 -10.76 2.75 -0.84
CA GLN A 109 -11.74 3.82 -0.63
C GLN A 109 -12.41 4.31 -1.92
N LYS A 110 -11.80 4.07 -3.07
CA LYS A 110 -12.34 4.47 -4.39
C LYS A 110 -13.37 3.48 -4.95
N LYS A 111 -13.49 2.32 -4.39
CA LYS A 111 -14.39 1.25 -4.89
C LYS A 111 -15.84 1.44 -4.44
#